data_85f005e854a24a4afaf32fdc555fe296
#
_entry.id   85f005e854a24a4afaf32fdc555fe296
#
_cell.length_a   1.000
_cell.length_b   1.000
_cell.length_c   1.000
_cell.angle_alpha   90.00
_cell.angle_beta   90.00
_cell.angle_gamma   90.00
#
_symmetry.space_group_name_H-M   'P 1'
#
loop_
_entity.id
_entity.type
_entity.pdbx_description
1 polymer ?
#
loop_
_entity_poly.entity_id
_entity_poly.type
_entity_poly.pdbx_seq_one_letter_code
_entity_poly.pdbx_strand_id
1 'polypeptide(L)'
;MNLNNFTIKAQEAVQQAVQLATQNGQQAIEAVHLLKGVIMTGESVTNFIFQKLGVNIQNLNRVLDAQISSLPKVSGVEPYLSSEANTVLQKAIGYSSKM
;
A
#
# COMPACT_ATOMS: atom_id res chain seq x y z
N MET A 1 0.28 1.60 14.27
CA MET A 1 1.19 0.79 13.41
C MET A 1 2.62 0.91 13.91
N ASN A 2 3.29 -0.21 14.01
CA ASN A 2 4.71 -0.22 14.37
C ASN A 2 5.53 -0.42 13.09
N LEU A 3 6.24 0.63 12.67
CA LEU A 3 7.03 0.62 11.44
C LEU A 3 8.52 0.44 11.68
N ASN A 4 8.92 0.11 12.92
CA ASN A 4 10.34 0.04 13.27
C ASN A 4 11.08 -1.07 12.52
N ASN A 5 10.36 -2.09 12.07
CA ASN A 5 10.95 -3.23 11.36
C ASN A 5 11.03 -3.02 9.84
N PHE A 6 10.65 -1.85 9.36
CA PHE A 6 10.65 -1.53 7.94
C PHE A 6 11.77 -0.58 7.58
N THR A 7 12.25 -0.68 6.34
CA THR A 7 13.16 0.32 5.79
C THR A 7 12.44 1.66 5.68
N ILE A 8 13.21 2.73 5.48
CA ILE A 8 12.65 4.07 5.28
C ILE A 8 11.70 4.08 4.08
N LYS A 9 12.06 3.43 2.98
CA LYS A 9 11.20 3.38 1.80
C LYS A 9 9.90 2.61 2.07
N ALA A 10 9.99 1.51 2.81
CA ALA A 10 8.80 0.77 3.20
C ALA A 10 7.90 1.60 4.11
N GLN A 11 8.49 2.36 5.04
CA GLN A 11 7.74 3.27 5.90
C GLN A 11 7.02 4.34 5.06
N GLU A 12 7.71 4.91 4.07
CA GLU A 12 7.11 5.89 3.17
C GLU A 12 5.92 5.28 2.42
N ALA A 13 6.05 4.04 1.95
CA ALA A 13 4.95 3.37 1.25
C ALA A 13 3.73 3.21 2.14
N VAL A 14 3.93 2.82 3.40
CA VAL A 14 2.83 2.69 4.36
C VAL A 14 2.20 4.05 4.63
N GLN A 15 3.02 5.09 4.80
CA GLN A 15 2.53 6.46 5.02
C GLN A 15 1.71 6.94 3.83
N GLN A 16 2.13 6.64 2.61
CA GLN A 16 1.36 6.96 1.42
C GLN A 16 0.02 6.23 1.40
N ALA A 17 0.01 4.98 1.84
CA ALA A 17 -1.23 4.21 1.91
C ALA A 17 -2.22 4.85 2.91
N VAL A 18 -1.72 5.26 4.07
CA VAL A 18 -2.54 5.96 5.07
C VAL A 18 -3.11 7.25 4.48
N GLN A 19 -2.26 8.03 3.81
CA GLN A 19 -2.67 9.29 3.21
C GLN A 19 -3.73 9.07 2.14
N LEU A 20 -3.56 8.05 1.30
CA LEU A 20 -4.54 7.71 0.27
C LEU A 20 -5.91 7.37 0.88
N ALA A 21 -5.91 6.52 1.91
CA ALA A 21 -7.14 6.15 2.58
C ALA A 21 -7.82 7.39 3.16
N THR A 22 -7.03 8.24 3.82
CA THR A 22 -7.54 9.48 4.42
C THR A 22 -8.12 10.42 3.37
N GLN A 23 -7.41 10.61 2.26
CA GLN A 23 -7.87 11.50 1.17
C GLN A 23 -9.16 11.01 0.54
N ASN A 24 -9.37 9.69 0.52
CA ASN A 24 -10.59 9.11 -0.03
C ASN A 24 -11.69 8.92 1.02
N GLY A 25 -11.49 9.42 2.23
CA GLY A 25 -12.47 9.31 3.30
C GLY A 25 -12.70 7.89 3.77
N GLN A 26 -11.68 7.05 3.69
CA GLN A 26 -11.76 5.63 4.03
C GLN A 26 -11.05 5.37 5.33
N GLN A 27 -11.71 4.70 6.26
CA GLN A 27 -11.13 4.40 7.57
C GLN A 27 -10.19 3.19 7.50
N ALA A 28 -10.59 2.13 6.80
CA ALA A 28 -9.79 0.92 6.71
C ALA A 28 -8.69 1.09 5.65
N ILE A 29 -7.45 0.86 6.06
CA ILE A 29 -6.31 0.84 5.15
C ILE A 29 -6.19 -0.58 4.62
N GLU A 30 -6.56 -0.77 3.36
CA GLU A 30 -6.61 -2.08 2.72
C GLU A 30 -5.32 -2.39 1.98
N ALA A 31 -5.18 -3.66 1.55
CA ALA A 31 -4.02 -4.09 0.79
C ALA A 31 -3.84 -3.27 -0.50
N VAL A 32 -4.95 -2.85 -1.13
CA VAL A 32 -4.88 -2.03 -2.34
C VAL A 32 -4.23 -0.67 -2.07
N HIS A 33 -4.48 -0.09 -0.90
CA HIS A 33 -3.80 1.15 -0.49
C HIS A 33 -2.31 0.93 -0.34
N LEU A 34 -1.92 -0.19 0.28
CA LEU A 34 -0.50 -0.52 0.46
C LEU A 34 0.21 -0.71 -0.87
N LEU A 35 -0.42 -1.44 -1.79
CA LEU A 35 0.16 -1.65 -3.11
C LEU A 35 0.30 -0.34 -3.86
N LYS A 36 -0.72 0.51 -3.83
CA LYS A 36 -0.66 1.82 -4.44
C LYS A 36 0.44 2.66 -3.81
N GLY A 37 0.59 2.59 -2.49
CA GLY A 37 1.66 3.29 -1.78
C GLY A 37 3.04 2.86 -2.25
N VAL A 38 3.24 1.57 -2.45
CA VAL A 38 4.51 1.04 -2.98
C VAL A 38 4.80 1.60 -4.37
N ILE A 39 3.77 1.64 -5.23
CA ILE A 39 3.93 2.16 -6.59
C ILE A 39 4.22 3.66 -6.57
N MET A 40 3.59 4.41 -5.67
CA MET A 40 3.75 5.87 -5.58
C MET A 40 5.10 6.29 -5.03
N THR A 41 5.64 5.52 -4.09
CA THR A 41 7.01 5.76 -3.64
C THR A 41 8.02 5.33 -4.68
N GLY A 42 7.51 4.85 -5.77
CA GLY A 42 8.06 4.18 -6.91
C GLY A 42 9.47 4.50 -7.25
N GLU A 43 10.27 3.61 -6.83
CA GLU A 43 11.64 3.59 -7.23
C GLU A 43 11.75 3.02 -8.63
N SER A 44 12.78 3.46 -9.33
CA SER A 44 13.09 2.90 -10.64
C SER A 44 13.24 1.37 -10.57
N VAL A 45 13.68 0.84 -9.43
CA VAL A 45 13.81 -0.61 -9.24
C VAL A 45 12.45 -1.29 -9.28
N THR A 46 11.45 -0.75 -8.56
CA THR A 46 10.10 -1.31 -8.54
C THR A 46 9.49 -1.28 -9.94
N ASN A 47 9.62 -0.16 -10.64
CA ASN A 47 9.10 -0.03 -12.00
C ASN A 47 9.81 -0.98 -12.95
N PHE A 48 11.12 -1.15 -12.80
CA PHE A 48 11.90 -2.08 -13.60
C PHE A 48 11.42 -3.52 -13.41
N ILE A 49 11.18 -3.92 -12.16
CA ILE A 49 10.71 -5.28 -11.86
C ILE A 49 9.35 -5.52 -12.49
N PHE A 50 8.40 -4.60 -12.33
CA PHE A 50 7.08 -4.74 -12.93
C PHE A 50 7.16 -4.81 -14.45
N GLN A 51 8.03 -4.01 -15.04
CA GLN A 51 8.21 -4.02 -16.49
C GLN A 51 8.75 -5.38 -16.95
N LYS A 52 9.71 -5.95 -16.22
CA LYS A 52 10.28 -7.26 -16.53
C LYS A 52 9.26 -8.38 -16.41
N LEU A 53 8.30 -8.23 -15.48
CA LEU A 53 7.23 -9.19 -15.30
C LEU A 53 6.10 -9.01 -16.31
N GLY A 54 6.21 -8.04 -17.21
CA GLY A 54 5.17 -7.77 -18.21
C GLY A 54 3.96 -7.05 -17.65
N VAL A 55 4.09 -6.44 -16.47
CA VAL A 55 2.99 -5.70 -15.87
C VAL A 55 2.99 -4.26 -16.40
N ASN A 56 1.84 -3.83 -16.90
CA ASN A 56 1.65 -2.45 -17.33
C ASN A 56 1.30 -1.61 -16.11
N ILE A 57 2.23 -0.75 -15.69
CA ILE A 57 2.06 0.07 -14.47
C ILE A 57 0.87 1.00 -14.59
N GLN A 58 0.66 1.62 -15.76
CA GLN A 58 -0.45 2.55 -15.95
C GLN A 58 -1.78 1.83 -15.81
N ASN A 59 -1.88 0.63 -16.35
CA ASN A 59 -3.07 -0.20 -16.26
C ASN A 59 -3.32 -0.63 -14.82
N LEU A 60 -2.27 -1.06 -14.13
CA LEU A 60 -2.35 -1.45 -12.74
C LEU A 60 -2.81 -0.28 -11.87
N ASN A 61 -2.23 0.90 -12.07
CA ASN A 61 -2.64 2.11 -11.34
C ASN A 61 -4.12 2.41 -11.54
N ARG A 62 -4.61 2.29 -12.76
CA ARG A 62 -6.02 2.54 -13.07
C ARG A 62 -6.93 1.58 -12.33
N VAL A 63 -6.57 0.29 -12.32
CA VAL A 63 -7.35 -0.74 -11.62
C VAL A 63 -7.36 -0.47 -10.12
N LEU A 64 -6.18 -0.15 -9.55
CA LEU A 64 -6.07 0.15 -8.13
C LEU A 64 -6.89 1.38 -7.74
N ASP A 65 -6.82 2.43 -8.54
CA ASP A 65 -7.59 3.65 -8.27
C ASP A 65 -9.09 3.38 -8.31
N ALA A 66 -9.55 2.55 -9.25
CA ALA A 66 -10.94 2.17 -9.32
C ALA A 66 -11.36 1.36 -8.07
N GLN A 67 -10.53 0.43 -7.64
CA GLN A 67 -10.82 -0.36 -6.44
C GLN A 67 -10.84 0.51 -5.18
N ILE A 68 -9.89 1.43 -5.04
CA ILE A 68 -9.85 2.35 -3.90
C ILE A 68 -11.11 3.21 -3.87
N SER A 69 -11.53 3.73 -5.03
CA SER A 69 -12.73 4.56 -5.11
C SER A 69 -13.99 3.81 -4.72
N SER A 70 -14.01 2.48 -4.89
CA SER A 70 -15.17 1.66 -4.58
C SER A 70 -15.26 1.27 -3.10
N LEU A 71 -14.21 1.50 -2.32
CA LEU A 71 -14.21 1.12 -0.91
C LEU A 71 -15.11 2.04 -0.09
N PRO A 72 -15.66 1.54 1.04
CA PRO A 72 -16.52 2.34 1.91
C PRO A 72 -15.81 3.59 2.41
N LYS A 73 -16.57 4.67 2.56
CA LYS A 73 -16.06 5.95 3.05
C LYS A 73 -16.72 6.27 4.39
N VAL A 74 -15.89 6.65 5.35
CA VAL A 74 -16.35 7.02 6.69
C VAL A 74 -15.57 8.27 7.10
N SER A 75 -16.28 9.29 7.55
CA SER A 75 -15.64 10.54 7.97
C SER A 75 -15.53 10.61 9.50
N GLY A 76 -14.55 11.37 9.98
CA GLY A 76 -14.42 11.69 11.39
C GLY A 76 -13.82 10.61 12.26
N VAL A 77 -13.19 9.60 11.67
CA VAL A 77 -12.56 8.50 12.41
C VAL A 77 -11.12 8.32 11.97
N GLU A 78 -10.31 7.77 12.86
CA GLU A 78 -8.92 7.52 12.54
C GLU A 78 -8.76 6.30 11.65
N PRO A 79 -7.80 6.33 10.71
CA PRO A 79 -7.51 5.17 9.87
C PRO A 79 -6.95 4.00 10.69
N TYR A 80 -7.24 2.81 10.24
CA TYR A 80 -6.66 1.59 10.81
C TYR A 80 -6.36 0.60 9.69
N LEU A 81 -5.40 -0.29 9.93
CA LEU A 81 -5.12 -1.37 8.97
C LEU A 81 -6.25 -2.40 9.01
N SER A 82 -6.74 -2.79 7.83
CA SER A 82 -7.65 -3.92 7.75
C SER A 82 -6.92 -5.19 8.19
N SER A 83 -7.69 -6.24 8.53
CA SER A 83 -7.11 -7.52 8.88
C SER A 83 -6.22 -8.06 7.75
N GLU A 84 -6.69 -7.93 6.52
CA GLU A 84 -5.93 -8.38 5.35
C GLU A 84 -4.64 -7.59 5.20
N ALA A 85 -4.70 -6.25 5.30
CA ALA A 85 -3.52 -5.41 5.17
C ALA A 85 -2.52 -5.71 6.28
N ASN A 86 -2.99 -5.92 7.50
CA ASN A 86 -2.14 -6.26 8.63
C ASN A 86 -1.44 -7.61 8.38
N THR A 87 -2.17 -8.59 7.86
CA THR A 87 -1.59 -9.90 7.52
C THR A 87 -0.49 -9.77 6.48
N VAL A 88 -0.73 -8.96 5.44
CA VAL A 88 0.27 -8.72 4.39
C VAL A 88 1.54 -8.12 5.00
N LEU A 89 1.41 -7.13 5.87
CA LEU A 89 2.56 -6.47 6.50
C LEU A 89 3.31 -7.43 7.42
N GLN A 90 2.58 -8.26 8.18
CA GLN A 90 3.22 -9.25 9.07
C GLN A 90 4.01 -10.28 8.28
N LYS A 91 3.47 -10.73 7.17
CA LYS A 91 4.19 -11.66 6.28
C LYS A 91 5.44 -11.01 5.70
N ALA A 92 5.35 -9.76 5.30
CA ALA A 92 6.49 -9.01 4.77
C ALA A 92 7.61 -8.92 5.81
N ILE A 93 7.26 -8.64 7.07
CA ILE A 93 8.23 -8.62 8.17
C ILE A 93 8.87 -9.99 8.33
N GLY A 94 8.08 -11.06 8.30
CA GLY A 94 8.57 -12.42 8.43
C GLY A 94 9.57 -12.78 7.34
N TYR A 95 9.28 -12.43 6.11
CA TYR A 95 10.21 -12.68 5.00
C TYR A 95 11.46 -11.83 5.13
N SER A 96 11.33 -10.58 5.50
CA SER A 96 12.46 -9.69 5.70
C SER A 96 13.43 -10.22 6.75
N SER A 97 12.92 -10.80 7.82
CA SER A 97 13.74 -11.35 8.90
C SER A 97 14.58 -12.55 8.49
N LYS A 98 14.18 -13.22 7.41
CA LYS A 98 14.85 -14.43 6.92
C LYS A 98 15.92 -14.14 5.87
N MET A 99 16.01 -12.92 5.43
CA MET A 99 16.97 -12.54 4.38
C MET A 99 18.33 -12.14 4.97
#